data_21ddb83e87f8cb80cdf3848613cef459
#
_entry.id   21ddb83e87f8cb80cdf3848613cef459
#
_cell.length_a   1.000
_cell.length_b   1.000
_cell.length_c   1.000
_cell.angle_alpha   90.00
_cell.angle_beta   90.00
_cell.angle_gamma   90.00
#
_symmetry.space_group_name_H-M   'P 1'
#
loop_
_entity.id
_entity.type
_entity.pdbx_description
1 polymer ?
#
loop_
_entity_poly.entity_id
_entity_poly.type
_entity_poly.pdbx_seq_one_letter_code
_entity_poly.pdbx_strand_id
1 'polypeptide(L)'
;MIPQITKETAEKLGLTPGCEIVFHYTVTGTGEQALRKIQKRRKGTVTDLYDHIFRIAWAGAKWKECFAYSMLQRREGSWIEIKGVR
;
A
#
# COMPACT_ATOMS: atom_id res chain seq x y z
N MET A 1 14.21 -15.37 9.28
CA MET A 1 13.44 -15.29 8.01
C MET A 1 12.12 -14.59 8.29
N ILE A 2 11.83 -13.57 7.51
CA ILE A 2 10.54 -12.87 7.64
C ILE A 2 9.51 -13.65 6.85
N PRO A 3 8.39 -14.10 7.47
CA PRO A 3 7.38 -14.83 6.74
C PRO A 3 6.74 -13.97 5.63
N GLN A 4 6.51 -14.57 4.49
CA GLN A 4 5.82 -13.88 3.41
C GLN A 4 4.35 -13.70 3.76
N ILE A 5 3.82 -12.54 3.44
CA ILE A 5 2.39 -12.28 3.57
C ILE A 5 1.70 -12.87 2.36
N THR A 6 0.84 -13.85 2.59
CA THR A 6 0.04 -14.47 1.54
C THR A 6 -1.31 -13.79 1.42
N LYS A 7 -2.06 -14.11 0.36
CA LYS A 7 -3.43 -13.64 0.20
C LYS A 7 -4.28 -13.95 1.44
N GLU A 8 -4.17 -15.17 1.94
CA GLU A 8 -4.93 -15.62 3.11
C GLU A 8 -4.59 -14.79 4.34
N THR A 9 -3.30 -14.54 4.58
CA THR A 9 -2.86 -13.71 5.70
C THR A 9 -3.36 -12.29 5.54
N ALA A 10 -3.30 -11.75 4.32
CA ALA A 10 -3.79 -10.40 4.03
C ALA A 10 -5.28 -10.27 4.33
N GLU A 11 -6.06 -11.28 3.95
CA GLU A 11 -7.50 -11.28 4.24
C GLU A 11 -7.78 -11.29 5.75
N LYS A 12 -6.98 -12.03 6.50
CA LYS A 12 -7.09 -12.05 7.97
C LYS A 12 -6.74 -10.71 8.59
N LEU A 13 -5.88 -9.94 7.94
CA LEU A 13 -5.52 -8.59 8.39
C LEU A 13 -6.58 -7.56 8.03
N GLY A 14 -7.59 -7.93 7.27
CA GLY A 14 -8.69 -7.06 6.90
C GLY A 14 -8.66 -6.56 5.47
N LEU A 15 -7.74 -7.08 4.64
CA LEU A 15 -7.65 -6.67 3.24
C LEU A 15 -8.74 -7.39 2.43
N THR A 16 -9.75 -6.65 2.03
CA THR A 16 -10.87 -7.17 1.24
C THR A 16 -11.24 -6.17 0.16
N PRO A 17 -11.90 -6.59 -0.92
CA PRO A 17 -12.39 -5.63 -1.92
C PRO A 17 -13.30 -4.60 -1.26
N GLY A 18 -13.06 -3.34 -1.56
CA GLY A 18 -13.79 -2.21 -0.95
C GLY A 18 -13.11 -1.63 0.28
N CYS A 19 -12.08 -2.27 0.83
CA CYS A 19 -11.42 -1.71 2.00
C CYS A 19 -10.51 -0.53 1.60
N GLU A 20 -10.38 0.43 2.53
CA GLU A 20 -9.49 1.56 2.33
C GLU A 20 -8.08 1.23 2.78
N ILE A 21 -7.11 1.72 2.02
CA ILE A 21 -5.69 1.59 2.37
C ILE A 21 -5.02 2.96 2.25
N VAL A 22 -3.86 3.07 2.91
CA VAL A 22 -2.99 4.22 2.76
C VAL A 22 -1.62 3.71 2.32
N PHE A 23 -1.15 4.21 1.19
CA PHE A 23 0.19 3.92 0.69
C PHE A 23 1.16 4.94 1.28
N HIS A 24 2.07 4.46 2.10
CA HIS A 24 3.14 5.29 2.68
C HIS A 24 4.38 5.16 1.80
N TYR A 25 4.95 6.29 1.40
CA TYR A 25 6.15 6.28 0.58
C TYR A 25 7.04 7.47 0.92
N THR A 26 8.28 7.36 0.53
CA THR A 26 9.29 8.37 0.79
C THR A 26 9.81 8.91 -0.51
N VAL A 27 9.92 10.24 -0.62
CA VAL A 27 10.54 10.89 -1.76
C VAL A 27 11.73 11.71 -1.28
N THR A 28 12.71 11.90 -2.16
CA THR A 28 13.85 12.75 -1.88
C THR A 28 13.47 14.19 -2.21
N GLY A 29 13.76 15.13 -1.31
CA GLY A 29 13.51 16.54 -1.55
C GLY A 29 14.41 17.07 -2.67
N THR A 30 14.08 18.26 -3.17
CA THR A 30 14.84 18.94 -4.23
C THR A 30 15.49 20.21 -3.69
N GLY A 31 16.53 20.69 -4.38
CA GLY A 31 17.23 21.91 -3.99
C GLY A 31 17.91 21.76 -2.63
N GLU A 32 17.66 22.71 -1.72
CA GLU A 32 18.26 22.67 -0.40
C GLU A 32 17.79 21.47 0.43
N GLN A 33 16.68 20.85 0.04
CA GLN A 33 16.15 19.68 0.72
C GLN A 33 16.56 18.36 0.07
N ALA A 34 17.54 18.38 -0.85
CA ALA A 34 17.93 17.20 -1.60
C ALA A 34 18.39 16.03 -0.73
N LEU A 35 18.89 16.30 0.47
CA LEU A 35 19.33 15.27 1.41
C LEU A 35 18.24 14.84 2.38
N ARG A 36 17.07 15.45 2.32
CA ARG A 36 15.97 15.12 3.21
C ARG A 36 15.04 14.09 2.55
N LYS A 37 14.64 13.12 3.35
CA LYS A 37 13.59 12.19 2.95
C LYS A 37 12.26 12.74 3.41
N ILE A 38 11.35 12.94 2.48
CA ILE A 38 10.01 13.45 2.75
C ILE A 38 9.04 12.29 2.70
N GLN A 39 8.34 12.04 3.81
CA GLN A 39 7.37 10.97 3.89
C GLN A 39 6.02 11.46 3.36
N LYS A 40 5.44 10.69 2.45
CA LYS A 40 4.14 11.02 1.85
C LYS A 40 3.18 9.86 1.98
N ARG A 41 1.89 10.16 1.83
CA ARG A 41 0.81 9.19 1.93
C ARG A 41 -0.17 9.39 0.78
N ARG A 42 -0.74 8.29 0.31
CA ARG A 42 -1.74 8.33 -0.74
C ARG A 42 -2.85 7.35 -0.41
N LYS A 43 -4.11 7.81 -0.47
CA LYS A 43 -5.27 6.97 -0.17
C LYS A 43 -5.72 6.21 -1.40
N GLY A 44 -6.16 4.98 -1.17
CA GLY A 44 -6.71 4.15 -2.22
C GLY A 44 -7.73 3.16 -1.66
N THR A 45 -8.40 2.48 -2.58
CA THR A 45 -9.39 1.46 -2.26
C THR A 45 -9.04 0.17 -2.98
N VAL A 46 -9.05 -0.94 -2.26
CA VAL A 46 -8.79 -2.24 -2.85
C VAL A 46 -9.97 -2.63 -3.75
N THR A 47 -9.66 -3.01 -4.98
CA THR A 47 -10.69 -3.44 -5.94
C THR A 47 -10.74 -4.94 -6.12
N ASP A 48 -9.58 -5.59 -6.15
CA ASP A 48 -9.47 -7.02 -6.40
C ASP A 48 -8.32 -7.64 -5.61
N LEU A 49 -8.48 -8.91 -5.26
CA LEU A 49 -7.44 -9.71 -4.65
C LEU A 49 -7.13 -10.89 -5.58
N TYR A 50 -5.86 -11.02 -5.95
CA TYR A 50 -5.37 -12.14 -6.75
C TYR A 50 -4.47 -13.03 -5.91
N ASP A 51 -4.00 -14.14 -6.45
CA ASP A 51 -3.21 -15.11 -5.69
C ASP A 51 -1.92 -14.53 -5.09
N HIS A 52 -1.25 -13.66 -5.84
CA HIS A 52 0.04 -13.11 -5.42
C HIS A 52 0.09 -11.60 -5.33
N ILE A 53 -0.94 -10.92 -5.84
CA ILE A 53 -1.00 -9.46 -5.85
C ILE A 53 -2.43 -8.99 -5.58
N PHE A 54 -2.57 -7.73 -5.23
CA PHE A 54 -3.89 -7.10 -5.12
C PHE A 54 -3.88 -5.78 -5.89
N ARG A 55 -5.06 -5.34 -6.30
CA ARG A 55 -5.21 -4.14 -7.12
C ARG A 55 -5.88 -3.03 -6.32
N ILE A 56 -5.38 -1.82 -6.49
CA ILE A 56 -5.84 -0.62 -5.80
C ILE A 56 -6.28 0.42 -6.83
N ALA A 57 -7.43 1.05 -6.57
CA ALA A 57 -7.86 2.24 -7.28
C ALA A 57 -7.51 3.45 -6.42
N TRP A 58 -6.74 4.38 -6.97
CA TRP A 58 -6.34 5.58 -6.25
C TRP A 58 -7.45 6.62 -6.22
N ALA A 59 -7.57 7.30 -5.07
CA ALA A 59 -8.53 8.40 -4.95
C ALA A 59 -8.16 9.51 -5.96
N GLY A 60 -9.13 9.93 -6.78
CA GLY A 60 -8.95 11.00 -7.77
C GLY A 60 -8.18 10.60 -9.02
N ALA A 61 -7.83 9.33 -9.18
CA ALA A 61 -7.09 8.84 -10.34
C ALA A 61 -7.96 7.90 -11.16
N LYS A 62 -7.66 7.82 -12.46
CA LYS A 62 -8.41 6.95 -13.38
C LYS A 62 -7.75 5.59 -13.56
N TRP A 63 -6.48 5.45 -13.16
CA TRP A 63 -5.76 4.20 -13.32
C TRP A 63 -5.72 3.42 -11.99
N LYS A 64 -5.45 2.13 -12.12
CA LYS A 64 -5.30 1.22 -10.99
C LYS A 64 -3.89 0.68 -10.98
N GLU A 65 -3.41 0.28 -9.80
CA GLU A 65 -2.09 -0.33 -9.64
C GLU A 65 -2.21 -1.63 -8.84
N CYS A 66 -1.31 -2.56 -9.14
CA CYS A 66 -1.23 -3.82 -8.41
C CYS A 66 0.02 -3.84 -7.54
N PHE A 67 -0.11 -4.45 -6.37
CA PHE A 67 0.99 -4.57 -5.41
C PHE A 67 1.05 -5.99 -4.87
N ALA A 68 2.26 -6.41 -4.51
CA ALA A 68 2.43 -7.69 -3.82
C ALA A 68 1.93 -7.57 -2.37
N TYR A 69 1.48 -8.68 -1.80
CA TYR A 69 0.99 -8.68 -0.43
C TYR A 69 2.07 -8.32 0.59
N SER A 70 3.35 -8.50 0.24
CA SER A 70 4.45 -8.08 1.11
C SER A 70 4.48 -6.58 1.39
N MET A 71 3.81 -5.78 0.56
CA MET A 71 3.70 -4.33 0.81
C MET A 71 2.89 -3.99 2.05
N LEU A 72 2.11 -4.93 2.57
CA LEU A 72 1.33 -4.75 3.80
C LEU A 72 2.19 -4.78 5.05
N GLN A 73 3.43 -5.20 4.93
CA GLN A 73 4.35 -5.24 6.05
C GLN A 73 4.98 -3.87 6.28
N ARG A 74 4.83 -3.32 7.48
CA ARG A 74 5.43 -2.04 7.83
C ARG A 74 6.95 -2.13 7.78
N ARG A 75 7.57 -1.17 7.11
CA ARG A 75 9.03 -1.12 6.92
C ARG A 75 9.46 0.29 6.55
N GLU A 76 10.74 0.52 6.54
CA GLU A 76 11.27 1.76 5.98
C GLU A 76 11.03 1.79 4.49
N GLY A 77 10.77 2.97 3.94
CA GLY A 77 10.46 3.16 2.54
C GLY A 77 8.97 3.05 2.28
N SER A 78 8.60 2.22 1.32
CA SER A 78 7.20 2.11 0.89
C SER A 78 6.49 0.93 1.54
N TRP A 79 5.28 1.16 2.02
CA TRP A 79 4.44 0.09 2.55
C TRP A 79 2.98 0.53 2.53
N ILE A 80 2.06 -0.42 2.68
CA ILE A 80 0.63 -0.15 2.61
C ILE A 80 -0.02 -0.47 3.94
N GLU A 81 -0.77 0.50 4.46
CA GLU A 81 -1.52 0.36 5.71
C GLU A 81 -2.97 0.06 5.39
N ILE A 82 -3.55 -0.94 6.06
CA ILE A 82 -4.96 -1.27 5.92
C ILE A 82 -5.76 -0.41 6.89
N LYS A 83 -6.69 0.39 6.37
CA LYS A 83 -7.55 1.25 7.19
C LYS A 83 -8.86 0.57 7.57
N GLY A 84 -9.25 -0.45 6.84
CA GLY A 84 -10.44 -1.20 7.13
C GLY A 84 -11.58 -0.94 6.14
N VAL A 85 -12.71 -1.59 6.41
CA VAL A 85 -13.91 -1.50 5.57
C VAL A 85 -14.88 -0.50 6.20
N ARG A 86 -15.47 0.30 5.37
CA ARG A 86 -16.56 1.18 5.81
C ARG A 86 -17.89 0.55 5.51
#